data_dd1c666de7d4401d1a729c5537ca7d29
#
_entry.id   dd1c666de7d4401d1a729c5537ca7d29
#
_cell.length_a   1.000
_cell.length_b   1.000
_cell.length_c   1.000
_cell.angle_alpha   90.00
_cell.angle_beta   90.00
_cell.angle_gamma   90.00
#
_symmetry.space_group_name_H-M   'P 1'
#
loop_
_entity.id
_entity.type
_entity.pdbx_description
1 polymer ?
#
loop_
_entity_poly.entity_id
_entity_poly.type
_entity_poly.pdbx_seq_one_letter_code
_entity_poly.pdbx_strand_id
1 'polypeptide(L)'
;KVQTKKLDDVNFDKKIDFLKIDVQGYEHEVIKNGNKIIKDCLIVQLETSPIPLYKNEKSFAHICLQLENLGFQLHSFNKINTRCFKPVILQKNIYSGLNHLFQLDCVFIKKLNLLDKLDLEQLKKIALILFYSFGSYDLVDYIVSKISKLEQKDIIFEYRNLMKNIKINKKY
;
A
#
# COMPACT_ATOMS: atom_id res chain seq x y z
N LYS A 1 -3.63 -31.55 7.14
CA LYS A 1 -4.37 -30.48 7.86
C LYS A 1 -3.35 -29.45 8.32
N VAL A 2 -3.60 -28.18 8.08
CA VAL A 2 -2.76 -27.06 8.52
C VAL A 2 -3.54 -26.31 9.58
N GLN A 3 -2.88 -25.94 10.69
CA GLN A 3 -3.46 -25.05 11.69
C GLN A 3 -3.33 -23.63 11.19
N THR A 4 -4.42 -22.89 11.20
CA THR A 4 -4.46 -21.47 10.86
C THR A 4 -4.71 -20.63 12.10
N LYS A 5 -4.22 -19.39 12.09
CA LYS A 5 -4.47 -18.39 13.13
C LYS A 5 -5.00 -17.11 12.48
N LYS A 6 -5.80 -16.36 13.22
CA LYS A 6 -6.14 -14.99 12.85
C LYS A 6 -4.90 -14.11 12.99
N LEU A 7 -4.80 -13.07 12.18
CA LEU A 7 -3.66 -12.16 12.26
C LEU A 7 -3.55 -11.52 13.65
N ASP A 8 -4.67 -11.12 14.24
CA ASP A 8 -4.71 -10.51 15.58
C ASP A 8 -4.34 -11.48 16.74
N ASP A 9 -4.29 -12.79 16.47
CA ASP A 9 -3.88 -13.81 17.45
C ASP A 9 -2.38 -14.15 17.35
N VAL A 10 -1.66 -13.48 16.42
CA VAL A 10 -0.21 -13.65 16.27
C VAL A 10 0.50 -12.62 17.13
N ASN A 11 1.35 -13.09 18.05
CA ASN A 11 2.22 -12.20 18.81
C ASN A 11 3.45 -11.83 17.98
N PHE A 12 3.67 -10.54 17.78
CA PHE A 12 4.88 -9.99 17.19
C PHE A 12 5.70 -9.29 18.29
N ASP A 13 7.00 -9.50 18.29
CA ASP A 13 7.92 -8.85 19.26
C ASP A 13 7.98 -7.33 19.05
N LYS A 14 7.62 -6.85 17.87
CA LYS A 14 7.61 -5.42 17.51
C LYS A 14 6.34 -5.07 16.75
N LYS A 15 5.98 -3.79 16.78
CA LYS A 15 4.90 -3.25 15.93
C LYS A 15 5.23 -3.44 14.45
N ILE A 16 4.21 -3.76 13.67
CA ILE A 16 4.31 -3.89 12.22
C ILE A 16 4.07 -2.52 11.60
N ASP A 17 5.06 -1.97 10.94
CA ASP A 17 4.96 -0.67 10.25
C ASP A 17 4.42 -0.82 8.82
N PHE A 18 4.79 -1.91 8.14
CA PHE A 18 4.37 -2.23 6.77
C PHE A 18 3.87 -3.67 6.69
N LEU A 19 2.67 -3.84 6.15
CA LEU A 19 2.06 -5.16 5.95
C LEU A 19 1.77 -5.37 4.47
N LYS A 20 2.29 -6.47 3.89
CA LYS A 20 1.87 -6.96 2.57
C LYS A 20 0.93 -8.15 2.76
N ILE A 21 -0.25 -8.08 2.09
CA ILE A 21 -1.27 -9.14 2.07
C ILE A 21 -1.38 -9.66 0.63
N ASP A 22 -1.17 -10.97 0.44
CA ASP A 22 -1.24 -11.64 -0.86
C ASP A 22 -1.70 -13.09 -0.60
N VAL A 23 -3.01 -13.28 -0.47
CA VAL A 23 -3.64 -14.55 -0.03
C VAL A 23 -4.70 -15.04 -1.02
N GLN A 24 -4.61 -14.55 -2.26
CA GLN A 24 -5.35 -15.05 -3.42
C GLN A 24 -6.86 -15.14 -3.20
N GLY A 25 -7.47 -13.98 -2.88
CA GLY A 25 -8.93 -13.80 -2.74
C GLY A 25 -9.46 -13.84 -1.29
N TYR A 26 -8.58 -14.03 -0.30
CA TYR A 26 -8.96 -14.00 1.13
C TYR A 26 -8.51 -12.73 1.86
N GLU A 27 -8.10 -11.68 1.15
CA GLU A 27 -7.62 -10.42 1.70
C GLU A 27 -8.61 -9.79 2.67
N HIS A 28 -9.90 -9.83 2.32
CA HIS A 28 -10.99 -9.31 3.16
C HIS A 28 -11.09 -10.02 4.53
N GLU A 29 -10.83 -11.33 4.57
CA GLU A 29 -10.83 -12.08 5.83
C GLU A 29 -9.58 -11.80 6.66
N VAL A 30 -8.41 -11.59 6.02
CA VAL A 30 -7.20 -11.15 6.71
C VAL A 30 -7.42 -9.77 7.34
N ILE A 31 -8.01 -8.81 6.60
CA ILE A 31 -8.31 -7.48 7.12
C ILE A 31 -9.30 -7.56 8.28
N LYS A 32 -10.39 -8.33 8.12
CA LYS A 32 -11.42 -8.50 9.15
C LYS A 32 -10.89 -9.12 10.44
N ASN A 33 -9.95 -10.05 10.35
CA ASN A 33 -9.39 -10.78 11.49
C ASN A 33 -8.00 -10.26 11.91
N GLY A 34 -7.56 -9.13 11.38
CA GLY A 34 -6.32 -8.44 11.67
C GLY A 34 -6.51 -6.96 12.01
N ASN A 35 -7.70 -6.57 12.42
CA ASN A 35 -8.06 -5.16 12.63
C ASN A 35 -7.13 -4.42 13.58
N LYS A 36 -6.69 -5.06 14.68
CA LYS A 36 -5.82 -4.43 15.68
C LYS A 36 -4.44 -4.17 15.08
N ILE A 37 -3.83 -5.21 14.50
CA ILE A 37 -2.49 -5.12 13.91
C ILE A 37 -2.50 -4.17 12.72
N ILE A 38 -3.47 -4.30 11.81
CA ILE A 38 -3.57 -3.45 10.62
C ILE A 38 -3.78 -1.98 11.02
N LYS A 39 -4.62 -1.71 12.02
CA LYS A 39 -4.85 -0.34 12.50
C LYS A 39 -3.57 0.32 13.03
N ASP A 40 -2.59 -0.43 13.46
CA ASP A 40 -1.31 0.10 13.94
C ASP A 40 -0.26 0.23 12.83
N CYS A 41 -0.45 -0.42 11.68
CA CYS A 41 0.44 -0.29 10.53
C CYS A 41 0.42 1.14 9.96
N LEU A 42 1.54 1.54 9.35
CA LEU A 42 1.66 2.82 8.63
C LEU A 42 1.24 2.68 7.17
N ILE A 43 1.58 1.55 6.55
CA ILE A 43 1.30 1.24 5.14
C ILE A 43 0.77 -0.19 5.05
N VAL A 44 -0.21 -0.40 4.19
CA VAL A 44 -0.72 -1.72 3.80
C VAL A 44 -0.65 -1.84 2.28
N GLN A 45 0.01 -2.88 1.79
CA GLN A 45 -0.01 -3.27 0.38
C GLN A 45 -0.79 -4.56 0.25
N LEU A 46 -1.67 -4.66 -0.74
CA LEU A 46 -2.36 -5.91 -1.01
C LEU A 46 -2.65 -6.10 -2.50
N GLU A 47 -2.73 -7.38 -2.92
CA GLU A 47 -3.24 -7.75 -4.22
C GLU A 47 -4.77 -7.89 -4.13
N THR A 48 -5.49 -7.35 -5.10
CA THR A 48 -6.96 -7.48 -5.18
C THR A 48 -7.42 -7.40 -6.63
N SER A 49 -8.68 -7.72 -6.87
CA SER A 49 -9.26 -7.70 -8.20
C SER A 49 -10.44 -6.74 -8.28
N PRO A 50 -10.59 -5.95 -9.36
CA PRO A 50 -11.76 -5.10 -9.57
C PRO A 50 -13.06 -5.89 -9.52
N ILE A 51 -13.03 -7.10 -10.09
CA ILE A 51 -14.11 -8.10 -10.07
C ILE A 51 -13.60 -9.37 -9.39
N PRO A 52 -14.40 -10.03 -8.56
CA PRO A 52 -13.99 -11.27 -7.90
C PRO A 52 -13.57 -12.35 -8.88
N LEU A 53 -12.36 -12.90 -8.70
CA LEU A 53 -11.81 -14.01 -9.50
C LEU A 53 -11.97 -15.35 -8.78
N TYR A 54 -12.07 -15.34 -7.46
CA TYR A 54 -12.22 -16.51 -6.62
C TYR A 54 -13.60 -16.56 -5.97
N LYS A 55 -14.02 -17.78 -5.61
CA LYS A 55 -15.28 -17.96 -4.86
C LYS A 55 -15.20 -17.24 -3.52
N ASN A 56 -16.21 -16.41 -3.24
CA ASN A 56 -16.32 -15.58 -2.02
C ASN A 56 -15.29 -14.44 -1.91
N GLU A 57 -14.47 -14.22 -2.91
CA GLU A 57 -13.60 -13.02 -2.96
C GLU A 57 -14.46 -11.75 -2.92
N LYS A 58 -13.98 -10.74 -2.22
CA LYS A 58 -14.61 -9.42 -2.18
C LYS A 58 -13.98 -8.50 -3.21
N SER A 59 -14.79 -7.65 -3.82
CA SER A 59 -14.33 -6.68 -4.81
C SER A 59 -13.35 -5.67 -4.20
N PHE A 60 -12.54 -5.04 -5.07
CA PHE A 60 -11.67 -3.92 -4.70
C PHE A 60 -12.38 -2.84 -3.90
N ALA A 61 -13.62 -2.48 -4.29
CA ALA A 61 -14.40 -1.48 -3.56
C ALA A 61 -14.67 -1.89 -2.10
N HIS A 62 -14.96 -3.17 -1.85
CA HIS A 62 -15.16 -3.67 -0.50
C HIS A 62 -13.87 -3.60 0.34
N ILE A 63 -12.73 -3.95 -0.25
CA ILE A 63 -11.41 -3.83 0.37
C ILE A 63 -11.09 -2.38 0.74
N CYS A 64 -11.37 -1.44 -0.19
CA CYS A 64 -11.19 0.00 0.07
C CYS A 64 -12.00 0.45 1.29
N LEU A 65 -13.28 0.08 1.38
CA LEU A 65 -14.14 0.44 2.51
C LEU A 65 -13.64 -0.16 3.84
N GLN A 66 -13.18 -1.42 3.83
CA GLN A 66 -12.61 -2.03 5.04
C GLN A 66 -11.38 -1.26 5.54
N LEU A 67 -10.44 -0.95 4.65
CA LEU A 67 -9.22 -0.21 5.01
C LEU A 67 -9.51 1.24 5.35
N GLU A 68 -10.48 1.87 4.68
CA GLU A 68 -10.93 3.23 5.02
C GLU A 68 -11.45 3.31 6.45
N ASN A 69 -12.23 2.33 6.91
CA ASN A 69 -12.73 2.23 8.28
C ASN A 69 -11.60 2.02 9.31
N LEU A 70 -10.45 1.50 8.89
CA LEU A 70 -9.25 1.36 9.71
C LEU A 70 -8.32 2.59 9.65
N GLY A 71 -8.74 3.66 8.97
CA GLY A 71 -8.00 4.92 8.89
C GLY A 71 -6.97 4.97 7.78
N PHE A 72 -7.12 4.14 6.74
CA PHE A 72 -6.28 4.17 5.55
C PHE A 72 -6.98 4.84 4.38
N GLN A 73 -6.18 5.30 3.42
CA GLN A 73 -6.63 5.74 2.10
C GLN A 73 -5.79 5.09 1.02
N LEU A 74 -6.38 4.84 -0.14
CA LEU A 74 -5.64 4.42 -1.32
C LEU A 74 -4.65 5.51 -1.71
N HIS A 75 -3.39 5.10 -1.92
CA HIS A 75 -2.32 6.00 -2.32
C HIS A 75 -1.91 5.77 -3.78
N SER A 76 -1.63 4.53 -4.14
CA SER A 76 -1.16 4.22 -5.50
C SER A 76 -1.41 2.75 -5.87
N PHE A 77 -1.26 2.47 -7.14
CA PHE A 77 -1.15 1.10 -7.65
C PHE A 77 0.32 0.81 -7.97
N ASN A 78 0.90 -0.15 -7.27
CA ASN A 78 2.29 -0.59 -7.52
C ASN A 78 2.38 -1.41 -8.81
N LYS A 79 1.30 -2.16 -9.11
CA LYS A 79 1.17 -2.94 -10.33
C LYS A 79 -0.29 -3.01 -10.77
N ILE A 80 -0.50 -2.90 -12.08
CA ILE A 80 -1.80 -3.08 -12.72
C ILE A 80 -1.66 -4.18 -13.75
N ASN A 81 -2.37 -5.28 -13.56
CA ASN A 81 -2.48 -6.35 -14.54
C ASN A 81 -3.78 -6.22 -15.32
N THR A 82 -3.68 -6.33 -16.62
CA THR A 82 -4.84 -6.33 -17.53
C THR A 82 -4.98 -7.67 -18.25
N ARG A 83 -6.15 -7.95 -18.82
CA ARG A 83 -6.43 -9.13 -19.65
C ARG A 83 -7.22 -8.73 -20.88
N CYS A 84 -7.07 -9.51 -21.95
CA CYS A 84 -7.95 -9.43 -23.10
C CYS A 84 -9.15 -10.36 -22.93
N PHE A 85 -10.30 -9.95 -23.46
CA PHE A 85 -11.42 -10.86 -23.66
C PHE A 85 -11.11 -11.83 -24.79
N LYS A 86 -11.42 -13.11 -24.56
CA LYS A 86 -11.31 -14.13 -25.63
C LYS A 86 -12.24 -13.77 -26.80
N PRO A 87 -11.86 -14.05 -28.05
CA PRO A 87 -10.70 -14.84 -28.48
C PRO A 87 -9.39 -14.05 -28.68
N VAL A 88 -9.31 -12.77 -28.28
CA VAL A 88 -8.14 -11.93 -28.53
C VAL A 88 -6.95 -12.39 -27.69
N ILE A 89 -5.82 -12.62 -28.36
CA ILE A 89 -4.53 -12.95 -27.75
C ILE A 89 -3.49 -11.99 -28.32
N LEU A 90 -2.86 -11.19 -27.46
CA LEU A 90 -1.83 -10.25 -27.84
C LEU A 90 -0.46 -10.93 -27.88
N GLN A 91 0.26 -10.75 -29.02
CA GLN A 91 1.65 -11.23 -29.14
C GLN A 91 1.84 -12.70 -28.75
N LYS A 92 0.84 -13.55 -29.02
CA LYS A 92 0.81 -14.96 -28.61
C LYS A 92 0.91 -15.18 -27.09
N ASN A 93 0.64 -14.15 -26.27
CA ASN A 93 0.69 -14.23 -24.83
C ASN A 93 -0.72 -14.08 -24.23
N ILE A 94 -1.24 -15.15 -23.64
CA ILE A 94 -2.57 -15.18 -23.01
C ILE A 94 -2.64 -14.31 -21.73
N TYR A 95 -1.50 -13.91 -21.18
CA TYR A 95 -1.40 -13.07 -19.99
C TYR A 95 -1.33 -11.58 -20.32
N SER A 96 -1.14 -11.22 -21.57
CA SER A 96 -1.18 -9.81 -22.00
C SER A 96 -2.61 -9.32 -22.09
N GLY A 97 -2.82 -8.06 -21.73
CA GLY A 97 -4.13 -7.42 -21.75
C GLY A 97 -4.08 -6.01 -22.32
N LEU A 98 -5.24 -5.47 -22.65
CA LEU A 98 -5.44 -4.07 -23.06
C LEU A 98 -5.98 -3.26 -21.88
N ASN A 99 -7.27 -3.06 -21.81
CA ASN A 99 -7.90 -2.13 -20.87
C ASN A 99 -8.65 -2.81 -19.73
N HIS A 100 -8.96 -4.13 -19.86
CA HIS A 100 -9.71 -4.82 -18.84
C HIS A 100 -8.83 -5.10 -17.63
N LEU A 101 -9.10 -4.42 -16.53
CA LEU A 101 -8.39 -4.60 -15.27
C LEU A 101 -8.66 -5.99 -14.71
N PHE A 102 -7.59 -6.69 -14.35
CA PHE A 102 -7.65 -8.05 -13.85
C PHE A 102 -7.21 -8.17 -12.40
N GLN A 103 -6.01 -7.70 -12.08
CA GLN A 103 -5.46 -7.68 -10.72
C GLN A 103 -4.73 -6.36 -10.47
N LEU A 104 -4.78 -5.88 -9.25
CA LEU A 104 -4.22 -4.62 -8.79
C LEU A 104 -3.36 -4.87 -7.55
N ASP A 105 -2.11 -4.46 -7.60
CA ASP A 105 -1.26 -4.31 -6.41
C ASP A 105 -1.49 -2.91 -5.84
N CYS A 106 -2.26 -2.82 -4.77
CA CYS A 106 -2.72 -1.56 -4.18
C CYS A 106 -1.90 -1.19 -2.97
N VAL A 107 -1.53 0.07 -2.86
CA VAL A 107 -0.82 0.63 -1.71
C VAL A 107 -1.75 1.58 -0.96
N PHE A 108 -2.00 1.28 0.30
CA PHE A 108 -2.79 2.11 1.21
C PHE A 108 -1.88 2.70 2.28
N ILE A 109 -2.08 3.97 2.57
CA ILE A 109 -1.36 4.70 3.62
C ILE A 109 -2.34 5.20 4.67
N LYS A 110 -1.86 5.57 5.84
CA LYS A 110 -2.68 6.33 6.79
C LYS A 110 -3.29 7.54 6.11
N LYS A 111 -4.56 7.84 6.40
CA LYS A 111 -5.22 9.07 5.92
C LYS A 111 -4.37 10.29 6.25
N LEU A 112 -4.29 11.24 5.34
CA LEU A 112 -3.42 12.42 5.49
C LEU A 112 -3.66 13.19 6.79
N ASN A 113 -4.93 13.29 7.22
CA ASN A 113 -5.29 13.93 8.49
C ASN A 113 -4.82 13.13 9.74
N LEU A 114 -4.49 11.85 9.57
CA LEU A 114 -3.93 11.02 10.63
C LEU A 114 -2.40 11.09 10.68
N LEU A 115 -1.73 11.52 9.60
CA LEU A 115 -0.29 11.74 9.61
C LEU A 115 0.13 12.79 10.62
N ASP A 116 -0.74 13.76 10.92
CA ASP A 116 -0.48 14.78 11.94
C ASP A 116 -0.48 14.25 13.38
N LYS A 117 -0.99 13.04 13.57
CA LYS A 117 -1.04 12.34 14.86
C LYS A 117 0.09 11.35 15.06
N LEU A 118 0.90 11.11 14.02
CA LEU A 118 2.05 10.23 14.09
C LEU A 118 3.19 10.90 14.86
N ASP A 119 3.90 10.11 15.66
CA ASP A 119 5.12 10.56 16.30
C ASP A 119 6.28 10.69 15.29
N LEU A 120 7.38 11.25 15.73
CA LEU A 120 8.56 11.52 14.90
C LEU A 120 9.15 10.22 14.32
N GLU A 121 9.17 9.14 15.10
CA GLU A 121 9.70 7.85 14.65
C GLU A 121 8.81 7.24 13.56
N GLN A 122 7.50 7.28 13.75
CA GLN A 122 6.52 6.82 12.76
C GLN A 122 6.60 7.63 11.46
N LEU A 123 6.75 8.96 11.56
CA LEU A 123 6.95 9.82 10.37
C LEU A 123 8.24 9.47 9.61
N LYS A 124 9.34 9.19 10.31
CA LYS A 124 10.59 8.75 9.70
C LYS A 124 10.43 7.40 9.01
N LYS A 125 9.79 6.45 9.66
CA LYS A 125 9.55 5.10 9.10
C LYS A 125 8.69 5.15 7.84
N ILE A 126 7.56 5.85 7.88
CA ILE A 126 6.68 5.95 6.70
C ILE A 126 7.38 6.65 5.54
N ALA A 127 8.17 7.71 5.81
CA ALA A 127 8.96 8.39 4.79
C ALA A 127 9.97 7.46 4.12
N LEU A 128 10.71 6.66 4.91
CA LEU A 128 11.67 5.68 4.39
C LEU A 128 11.00 4.61 3.54
N ILE A 129 9.87 4.05 4.00
CA ILE A 129 9.14 3.02 3.25
C ILE A 129 8.62 3.59 1.93
N LEU A 130 8.02 4.79 1.96
CA LEU A 130 7.49 5.45 0.76
C LEU A 130 8.60 5.78 -0.24
N PHE A 131 9.76 6.23 0.24
CA PHE A 131 10.90 6.57 -0.60
C PHE A 131 11.46 5.36 -1.32
N TYR A 132 11.85 4.32 -0.56
CA TYR A 132 12.58 3.17 -1.10
C TYR A 132 11.69 2.13 -1.77
N SER A 133 10.48 1.90 -1.25
CA SER A 133 9.61 0.83 -1.76
C SER A 133 8.65 1.30 -2.85
N PHE A 134 8.25 2.57 -2.82
CA PHE A 134 7.17 3.04 -3.70
C PHE A 134 7.54 4.25 -4.56
N GLY A 135 8.67 4.91 -4.31
CA GLY A 135 9.09 6.09 -5.08
C GLY A 135 8.12 7.27 -4.96
N SER A 136 7.40 7.36 -3.85
CA SER A 136 6.39 8.41 -3.60
C SER A 136 7.06 9.69 -3.09
N TYR A 137 7.94 10.25 -3.88
CA TYR A 137 8.84 11.33 -3.48
C TYR A 137 8.13 12.62 -3.08
N ASP A 138 7.01 12.95 -3.70
CA ASP A 138 6.17 14.09 -3.37
C ASP A 138 5.53 13.96 -2.00
N LEU A 139 5.00 12.79 -1.67
CA LEU A 139 4.47 12.52 -0.33
C LEU A 139 5.58 12.49 0.72
N VAL A 140 6.76 11.98 0.35
CA VAL A 140 7.95 12.04 1.23
C VAL A 140 8.36 13.49 1.50
N ASP A 141 8.37 14.38 0.48
CA ASP A 141 8.63 15.81 0.66
C ASP A 141 7.67 16.43 1.69
N TYR A 142 6.38 16.13 1.57
CA TYR A 142 5.37 16.57 2.53
C TYR A 142 5.65 16.06 3.96
N ILE A 143 5.99 14.77 4.12
CA ILE A 143 6.29 14.19 5.44
C ILE A 143 7.60 14.76 6.02
N VAL A 144 8.65 14.90 5.20
CA VAL A 144 9.93 15.47 5.61
C VAL A 144 9.76 16.93 6.04
N SER A 145 8.85 17.69 5.41
CA SER A 145 8.55 19.06 5.87
C SER A 145 7.96 19.10 7.28
N LYS A 146 7.19 18.07 7.67
CA LYS A 146 6.68 17.93 9.05
C LYS A 146 7.80 17.53 10.02
N ILE A 147 8.64 16.58 9.63
CA ILE A 147 9.81 16.16 10.42
C ILE A 147 10.72 17.37 10.69
N SER A 148 11.02 18.18 9.66
CA SER A 148 11.82 19.39 9.78
C SER A 148 11.26 20.34 10.85
N LYS A 149 9.95 20.56 10.86
CA LYS A 149 9.29 21.41 11.87
C LYS A 149 9.39 20.83 13.28
N LEU A 150 9.19 19.52 13.43
CA LEU A 150 9.25 18.84 14.73
C LEU A 150 10.67 18.82 15.30
N GLU A 151 11.67 18.58 14.47
CA GLU A 151 13.09 18.57 14.89
C GLU A 151 13.73 19.95 14.95
N GLN A 152 13.07 21.00 14.46
CA GLN A 152 13.61 22.36 14.32
C GLN A 152 14.94 22.38 13.54
N LYS A 153 15.02 21.53 12.48
CA LYS A 153 16.17 21.39 11.58
C LYS A 153 15.73 21.49 10.13
N ASP A 154 16.57 22.02 9.26
CA ASP A 154 16.25 22.21 7.85
C ASP A 154 16.50 20.92 7.02
N ILE A 155 15.93 19.80 7.47
CA ILE A 155 16.03 18.49 6.80
C ILE A 155 15.35 18.52 5.42
N ILE A 156 14.33 19.37 5.26
CA ILE A 156 13.61 19.49 3.98
C ILE A 156 14.51 20.07 2.88
N PHE A 157 15.41 20.98 3.22
CA PHE A 157 16.39 21.51 2.27
C PHE A 157 17.35 20.42 1.81
N GLU A 158 17.87 19.62 2.74
CA GLU A 158 18.75 18.49 2.44
C GLU A 158 18.05 17.46 1.53
N TYR A 159 16.80 17.10 1.88
CA TYR A 159 15.99 16.19 1.06
C TYR A 159 15.81 16.72 -0.36
N ARG A 160 15.42 17.97 -0.52
CA ARG A 160 15.18 18.59 -1.84
C ARG A 160 16.46 18.67 -2.68
N ASN A 161 17.60 18.90 -2.06
CA ASN A 161 18.90 18.83 -2.74
C ASN A 161 19.26 17.41 -3.20
N LEU A 162 18.98 16.41 -2.37
CA LEU A 162 19.10 15.00 -2.77
C LEU A 162 18.24 14.69 -4.00
N MET A 163 16.97 15.15 -4.00
CA MET A 163 16.02 14.90 -5.08
C MET A 163 16.43 15.51 -6.43
N LYS A 164 17.19 16.63 -6.46
CA LYS A 164 17.71 17.22 -7.70
C LYS A 164 18.63 16.25 -8.47
N ASN A 165 19.29 15.32 -7.76
CA ASN A 165 20.22 14.37 -8.33
C ASN A 165 19.58 13.01 -8.67
N ILE A 166 18.32 12.80 -8.29
CA ILE A 166 17.61 11.55 -8.57
C ILE A 166 16.90 11.66 -9.93
N LYS A 167 17.27 10.78 -10.86
CA LYS A 167 16.50 10.60 -12.11
C LYS A 167 15.19 9.89 -11.79
N ILE A 168 14.09 10.66 -11.75
CA ILE A 168 12.75 10.09 -11.57
C ILE A 168 12.32 9.48 -12.90
N ASN A 169 12.44 8.17 -13.04
CA ASN A 169 11.85 7.45 -14.15
C ASN A 169 10.34 7.33 -13.89
N LYS A 170 9.54 8.15 -14.58
CA LYS A 170 8.08 7.96 -14.57
C LYS A 170 7.78 6.59 -15.17
N LYS A 171 7.16 5.72 -14.38
CA LYS A 171 6.69 4.39 -14.82
C LYS A 171 5.31 4.42 -15.52
N TYR A 172 4.90 5.61 -16.02
CA TYR A 172 3.58 5.76 -16.67
C TYR A 172 3.76 6.42 -18.03
#